data_00e4aa3ba09fcec7902220b892969828
#
_entry.id   00e4aa3ba09fcec7902220b892969828
#
_cell.length_a   1.000
_cell.length_b   1.000
_cell.length_c   1.000
_cell.angle_alpha   90.00
_cell.angle_beta   90.00
_cell.angle_gamma   90.00
#
_symmetry.space_group_name_H-M   'P 1'
#
loop_
_entity.id
_entity.type
_entity.pdbx_description
1 polymer ?
#
loop_
_entity_poly.entity_id
_entity_poly.type
_entity_poly.pdbx_seq_one_letter_code
_entity_poly.pdbx_strand_id
1 'polypeptide(L)' 'MREYDALCLTPVPVYSSRRIRALRGRYKLSQAVLACVLNTSLSTVRRWEIGEKHPSGPSAKLLNLLDRKGLEALI' A
#
# COMPACT_ATOMS: atom_id res chain seq x y z
N MET A 1 20.66 11.70 -15.63
CA MET A 1 19.39 11.50 -14.95
C MET A 1 19.35 12.31 -13.67
N ARG A 2 18.26 12.95 -13.42
CA ARG A 2 18.10 13.75 -12.22
C ARG A 2 17.86 12.83 -11.03
N GLU A 3 18.25 13.32 -9.87
CA GLU A 3 18.08 12.59 -8.62
C GLU A 3 16.62 12.19 -8.40
N TYR A 4 15.70 13.10 -8.66
CA TYR A 4 14.30 12.83 -8.48
C TYR A 4 13.79 11.78 -9.49
N ASP A 5 14.34 11.74 -10.69
CA ASP A 5 14.00 10.71 -11.68
C ASP A 5 14.44 9.33 -11.19
N ALA A 6 15.60 9.27 -10.55
CA ALA A 6 16.08 8.02 -9.98
C ALA A 6 15.14 7.51 -8.89
N LEU A 7 14.62 8.40 -8.05
CA LEU A 7 13.67 8.03 -7.02
C LEU A 7 12.35 7.54 -7.62
N CYS A 8 11.89 8.18 -8.70
CA CYS A 8 10.68 7.77 -9.37
C CYS A 8 10.82 6.40 -10.03
N LEU A 9 12.02 6.04 -10.42
CA LEU A 9 12.30 4.76 -11.08
C LEU A 9 12.68 3.65 -10.10
N THR A 10 12.78 3.96 -8.81
CA THR A 10 13.07 2.94 -7.81
C THR A 10 11.94 1.91 -7.82
N PRO A 11 12.26 0.62 -7.98
CA PRO A 11 11.24 -0.41 -8.01
C PRO A 11 10.46 -0.47 -6.70
N VAL A 12 9.14 -0.57 -6.83
CA VAL A 12 8.25 -0.78 -5.70
C VAL A 12 7.74 -2.22 -5.80
N PRO A 13 7.78 -2.99 -4.70
CA PRO A 13 7.29 -4.35 -4.73
C PRO A 13 5.85 -4.44 -5.19
N VAL A 14 5.52 -5.51 -5.91
CA VAL A 14 4.14 -5.77 -6.29
C VAL A 14 3.41 -6.30 -5.06
N TYR A 15 2.28 -5.70 -4.74
CA TYR A 15 1.49 -6.10 -3.57
C TYR A 15 0.35 -7.00 -4.02
N SER A 16 0.51 -8.31 -3.82
CA SER A 16 -0.54 -9.29 -4.06
C SER A 16 -1.61 -9.19 -2.98
N SER A 17 -2.77 -9.80 -3.23
CA SER A 17 -3.85 -9.81 -2.25
C SER A 17 -3.40 -10.42 -0.92
N ARG A 18 -2.61 -11.49 -0.98
CA ARG A 18 -2.08 -12.13 0.23
C ARG A 18 -1.17 -11.18 1.00
N ARG A 19 -0.29 -10.48 0.28
CA ARG A 19 0.67 -9.58 0.91
C ARG A 19 -0.03 -8.39 1.59
N ILE A 20 -1.06 -7.87 0.94
CA ILE A 20 -1.84 -6.77 1.50
C ILE A 20 -2.57 -7.22 2.77
N ARG A 21 -3.18 -8.40 2.74
CA ARG A 21 -3.85 -8.94 3.92
C ARG A 21 -2.87 -9.21 5.06
N ALA A 22 -1.68 -9.71 4.75
CA ALA A 22 -0.65 -9.96 5.75
C ALA A 22 -0.16 -8.65 6.38
N LEU A 23 0.04 -7.63 5.55
CA LEU A 23 0.47 -6.32 6.04
C LEU A 23 -0.59 -5.69 6.93
N ARG A 24 -1.86 -5.77 6.51
CA ARG A 24 -2.97 -5.27 7.31
C ARG A 24 -3.04 -6.02 8.66
N GLY A 25 -2.88 -7.33 8.62
CA GLY A 25 -2.90 -8.14 9.83
C GLY A 25 -1.76 -7.83 10.78
N ARG A 26 -0.58 -7.50 10.25
CA ARG A 26 0.59 -7.14 11.08
C ARG A 26 0.29 -5.94 11.98
N TYR A 27 -0.45 -4.98 11.48
CA TYR A 27 -0.80 -3.79 12.24
C TYR A 27 -2.21 -3.84 12.81
N LYS A 28 -2.89 -4.96 12.66
CA LYS A 28 -4.25 -5.17 13.17
C LYS A 28 -5.23 -4.11 12.68
N LEU A 29 -5.12 -3.77 11.41
CA LEU A 29 -5.97 -2.77 10.79
C LEU A 29 -7.19 -3.42 10.16
N SER A 30 -8.35 -2.78 10.28
CA SER A 30 -9.50 -3.18 9.49
C SER A 30 -9.32 -2.70 8.05
N GLN A 31 -10.10 -3.24 7.12
CA GLN A 31 -10.08 -2.77 5.75
C GLN A 31 -10.41 -1.29 5.65
N ALA A 32 -11.38 -0.84 6.45
CA ALA A 32 -11.78 0.56 6.45
C ALA A 32 -10.65 1.47 6.96
N VAL A 33 -9.95 1.04 8.00
CA VAL A 33 -8.83 1.81 8.54
C VAL A 33 -7.68 1.85 7.55
N LEU A 34 -7.37 0.74 6.91
CA LEU A 34 -6.33 0.72 5.89
C LEU A 34 -6.67 1.67 4.74
N ALA A 35 -7.93 1.66 4.29
CA ALA A 35 -8.38 2.57 3.25
C ALA A 35 -8.18 4.03 3.67
N CYS A 36 -8.50 4.35 4.90
CA CYS A 36 -8.32 5.69 5.44
C CYS A 36 -6.84 6.08 5.46
N VAL A 37 -5.98 5.20 5.94
CA VAL A 37 -4.54 5.43 6.01
C VAL A 37 -3.94 5.67 4.63
N LEU A 38 -4.40 4.93 3.64
CA LEU A 38 -3.91 5.05 2.27
C LEU A 38 -4.66 6.10 1.44
N ASN A 39 -5.61 6.79 2.07
CA ASN A 39 -6.42 7.81 1.41
C ASN A 39 -7.12 7.25 0.17
N THR A 40 -7.72 6.09 0.31
CA THR A 40 -8.46 5.43 -0.76
C THR A 40 -9.79 4.92 -0.22
N SER A 41 -10.62 4.34 -1.08
CA SER A 41 -11.93 3.85 -0.67
C SER A 41 -11.84 2.42 -0.13
N LEU A 42 -12.80 2.08 0.74
CA LEU A 42 -12.94 0.72 1.25
C LEU A 42 -13.17 -0.26 0.10
N SER A 43 -13.95 0.13 -0.87
CA SER A 43 -14.21 -0.67 -2.07
C SER A 43 -12.92 -1.03 -2.79
N THR A 44 -12.00 -0.08 -2.91
CA THR A 44 -10.70 -0.30 -3.55
C THR A 44 -9.87 -1.31 -2.78
N VAL A 45 -9.81 -1.18 -1.45
CA VAL A 45 -9.07 -2.13 -0.61
C VAL A 45 -9.64 -3.54 -0.75
N ARG A 46 -10.96 -3.66 -0.75
CA ARG A 46 -11.61 -4.96 -0.94
C ARG A 46 -11.23 -5.61 -2.26
N ARG A 47 -11.18 -4.83 -3.34
CA ARG A 47 -10.80 -5.34 -4.66
C ARG A 47 -9.37 -5.82 -4.69
N TRP A 48 -8.47 -5.12 -3.99
CA TRP A 48 -7.09 -5.56 -3.87
C TRP A 48 -7.02 -6.90 -3.14
N GLU A 49 -7.80 -7.06 -2.07
CA GLU A 49 -7.72 -8.26 -1.22
C GLU A 49 -8.36 -9.50 -1.85
N ILE A 50 -9.27 -9.32 -2.78
CA ILE A 50 -9.82 -10.46 -3.52
C ILE A 50 -9.08 -10.73 -4.83
N GLY A 51 -8.07 -9.91 -5.16
CA GLY A 51 -7.27 -10.12 -6.35
C GLY A 51 -7.85 -9.54 -7.63
N GLU A 52 -8.94 -8.79 -7.52
CA GLU A 52 -9.58 -8.18 -8.69
C GLU A 52 -8.76 -7.04 -9.26
N LYS A 53 -8.09 -6.29 -8.40
CA LYS A 53 -7.19 -5.22 -8.79
C LYS A 53 -5.94 -5.24 -7.93
N HIS A 54 -4.90 -4.56 -8.39
CA HIS A 54 -3.65 -4.42 -7.65
C HIS A 54 -3.36 -2.95 -7.42
N PRO A 55 -2.79 -2.60 -6.25
CA PRO A 55 -2.37 -1.23 -6.03
C PRO A 55 -1.27 -0.85 -7.00
N SER A 56 -1.31 0.38 -7.47
CA SER A 56 -0.30 0.90 -8.38
C SER A 56 -0.06 2.37 -8.06
N GLY A 57 1.05 2.92 -8.57
CA GLY A 57 1.37 4.32 -8.38
C GLY A 57 1.44 4.72 -6.92
N PRO A 58 0.75 5.82 -6.55
CA PRO A 58 0.82 6.33 -5.16
C PRO A 58 0.40 5.32 -4.11
N SER A 59 -0.60 4.49 -4.40
CA SER A 59 -1.07 3.48 -3.46
C SER A 59 0.01 2.45 -3.15
N ALA A 60 0.70 1.98 -4.18
CA ALA A 60 1.79 1.03 -3.99
C ALA A 60 2.93 1.63 -3.18
N LYS A 61 3.23 2.90 -3.41
CA LYS A 61 4.28 3.59 -2.64
C LYS A 61 3.89 3.74 -1.18
N LEU A 62 2.64 4.06 -0.90
CA LEU A 62 2.17 4.18 0.49
C LEU A 62 2.20 2.83 1.20
N LEU A 63 1.83 1.75 0.51
CA LEU A 63 1.93 0.41 1.06
C LEU A 63 3.37 0.04 1.36
N ASN A 64 4.28 0.37 0.46
CA ASN A 64 5.70 0.13 0.67
C ASN A 64 6.23 0.92 1.87
N LEU A 65 5.80 2.15 2.02
CA LEU A 65 6.20 2.98 3.14
C LEU A 65 5.70 2.39 4.46
N LEU A 66 4.45 1.94 4.48
CA LEU A 66 3.87 1.25 5.64
C LEU A 66 4.66 0.00 5.97
N ASP A 67 5.01 -0.79 4.97
CA ASP A 67 5.74 -2.04 5.14
C ASP A 67 7.15 -1.82 5.71
N ARG A 68 7.84 -0.79 5.21
CA ARG A 68 9.23 -0.53 5.58
C ARG A 68 9.38 0.29 6.85
N LYS A 69 8.54 1.29 7.05
CA LYS A 69 8.69 2.24 8.16
C LYS A 69 7.59 2.15 9.21
N GLY A 70 6.54 1.44 8.92
CA GLY A 70 5.45 1.26 9.85
C GLY A 70 4.39 2.34 9.75
N LEU A 71 3.36 2.18 10.57
CA LEU A 71 2.17 3.00 10.53
C LEU A 71 2.46 4.48 10.83
N GLU A 72 3.44 4.75 11.67
CA GLU A 72 3.79 6.11 12.06
C GLU A 72 4.20 6.98 10.88
N ALA A 73 4.71 6.38 9.82
CA ALA A 73 5.13 7.13 8.65
C ALA A 73 3.95 7.71 7.87
N LEU A 74 2.74 7.23 8.13
CA LEU A 74 1.54 7.62 7.37
C LEU A 74 0.54 8.45 8.19
N ILE A 75 0.79 8.61 9.48
CA ILE A 75 -0.12 9.37 10.35
C ILE A 75 0.60 10.44 11.16
#